data_09493afdab223931a73cd76a96a57fb8
#
_entry.id   09493afdab223931a73cd76a96a57fb8
#
_cell.length_a   1.000
_cell.length_b   1.000
_cell.length_c   1.000
_cell.angle_alpha   90.00
_cell.angle_beta   90.00
_cell.angle_gamma   90.00
#
_symmetry.space_group_name_H-M   'P 1'
#
loop_
_entity.id
_entity.type
_entity.pdbx_description
1 polymer ?
#
loop_
_entity_poly.entity_id
_entity_poly.type
_entity_poly.pdbx_seq_one_letter_code
_entity_poly.pdbx_strand_id
1 'polypeptide(L)'
;MLSLCCSLSGLRTLAAQATANWTIEGILGMMDKSAQDFRTLTADIEHIKYTAVVKDTSTETGHIFVRRDEKMRIEIAKPDLRTILRTGDSLFVYNPKINRVEEFDLGKNRSMVDQYVLLGFGTKSDNIRKSYLVSVVGEEELDHKKTVVLELTPKSDQIRNQIIKIQMWIDEASWLPVQQKFFEAGSGDYFLFHYINAMKNLKIGDGKFKQDWPKSVSRVKPHA
;
A
#
# COMPACT_ATOMS: atom_id res chain seq x y z
N MET A 1 -34.57 40.41 44.14
CA MET A 1 -34.05 40.12 42.78
C MET A 1 -32.75 39.37 42.92
N LEU A 2 -32.82 38.04 42.85
CA LEU A 2 -31.64 37.18 42.93
C LEU A 2 -31.25 36.83 41.50
N SER A 3 -30.03 37.19 41.09
CA SER A 3 -29.43 36.82 39.79
C SER A 3 -28.65 35.52 39.97
N LEU A 4 -29.08 34.48 39.30
CA LEU A 4 -28.47 33.16 39.30
C LEU A 4 -27.46 33.09 38.14
N CYS A 5 -26.16 33.17 38.41
CA CYS A 5 -25.08 32.93 37.45
C CYS A 5 -24.87 31.42 37.26
N CYS A 6 -25.30 30.90 36.14
CA CYS A 6 -25.04 29.54 35.74
C CYS A 6 -23.68 29.45 35.01
N SER A 7 -22.64 28.98 35.72
CA SER A 7 -21.33 28.70 35.12
C SER A 7 -21.37 27.35 34.43
N LEU A 8 -21.35 27.36 33.08
CA LEU A 8 -21.14 26.15 32.25
C LEU A 8 -19.67 25.76 32.33
N SER A 9 -19.36 24.76 33.12
CA SER A 9 -18.08 24.07 33.08
C SER A 9 -18.02 23.16 31.86
N GLY A 10 -17.28 23.59 30.83
CA GLY A 10 -17.02 22.77 29.66
C GLY A 10 -16.13 21.56 30.02
N LEU A 11 -16.68 20.37 30.01
CA LEU A 11 -15.91 19.13 30.02
C LEU A 11 -15.09 19.07 28.73
N ARG A 12 -13.79 19.36 28.83
CA ARG A 12 -12.82 18.96 27.83
C ARG A 12 -12.61 17.45 27.96
N THR A 13 -13.19 16.67 27.06
CA THR A 13 -12.80 15.26 26.84
C THR A 13 -11.34 15.25 26.36
N LEU A 14 -10.41 14.94 27.25
CA LEU A 14 -9.08 14.50 26.87
C LEU A 14 -9.28 13.16 26.16
N ALA A 15 -9.10 13.15 24.84
CA ALA A 15 -8.88 11.91 24.12
C ALA A 15 -7.59 11.30 24.67
N ALA A 16 -7.71 10.20 25.42
CA ALA A 16 -6.58 9.41 25.86
C ALA A 16 -5.86 8.93 24.59
N GLN A 17 -4.66 9.47 24.34
CA GLN A 17 -3.74 8.86 23.38
C GLN A 17 -3.41 7.48 23.94
N ALA A 18 -3.92 6.44 23.29
CA ALA A 18 -3.50 5.08 23.58
C ALA A 18 -1.98 5.03 23.40
N THR A 19 -1.25 4.80 24.47
CA THR A 19 0.18 4.57 24.41
C THR A 19 0.38 3.27 23.67
N ALA A 20 0.95 3.32 22.45
CA ALA A 20 1.25 2.13 21.68
C ALA A 20 2.15 1.22 22.53
N ASN A 21 1.73 -0.05 22.70
CA ASN A 21 2.51 -1.05 23.45
C ASN A 21 3.77 -1.48 22.68
N TRP A 22 3.91 -1.07 21.42
CA TRP A 22 4.97 -1.46 20.51
C TRP A 22 6.04 -0.38 20.34
N THR A 23 7.30 -0.79 20.39
CA THR A 23 8.42 0.05 19.95
C THR A 23 8.68 -0.13 18.45
N ILE A 24 9.27 0.87 17.80
CA ILE A 24 9.65 0.79 16.37
C ILE A 24 10.54 -0.44 16.14
N GLU A 25 11.51 -0.68 17.02
CA GLU A 25 12.43 -1.82 16.96
C GLU A 25 11.69 -3.15 17.05
N GLY A 26 10.72 -3.24 17.96
CA GLY A 26 9.88 -4.43 18.14
C GLY A 26 9.07 -4.74 16.88
N ILE A 27 8.37 -3.74 16.32
CA ILE A 27 7.57 -3.89 15.10
C ILE A 27 8.45 -4.31 13.93
N LEU A 28 9.52 -3.58 13.66
CA LEU A 28 10.42 -3.85 12.54
C LEU A 28 11.10 -5.22 12.69
N GLY A 29 11.45 -5.62 13.90
CA GLY A 29 11.99 -6.95 14.18
C GLY A 29 11.00 -8.09 13.89
N MET A 30 9.70 -7.88 14.17
CA MET A 30 8.65 -8.85 13.84
C MET A 30 8.37 -8.89 12.33
N MET A 31 8.39 -7.74 11.67
CA MET A 31 8.29 -7.66 10.21
C MET A 31 9.46 -8.39 9.54
N ASP A 32 10.69 -8.25 10.05
CA ASP A 32 11.87 -8.98 9.55
C ASP A 32 11.72 -10.48 9.67
N LYS A 33 11.20 -10.97 10.80
CA LYS A 33 10.89 -12.40 10.98
C LYS A 33 9.87 -12.86 9.94
N SER A 34 8.80 -12.09 9.72
CA SER A 34 7.79 -12.40 8.69
C SER A 34 8.37 -12.36 7.27
N ALA A 35 9.37 -11.49 7.02
CA ALA A 35 10.03 -11.37 5.72
C ALA A 35 11.00 -12.52 5.40
N GLN A 36 11.56 -13.21 6.40
CA GLN A 36 12.52 -14.30 6.20
C GLN A 36 11.93 -15.47 5.42
N ASP A 37 10.71 -15.86 5.75
CA ASP A 37 10.00 -16.98 5.12
C ASP A 37 9.00 -16.54 4.04
N PHE A 38 8.91 -15.22 3.75
CA PHE A 38 8.03 -14.70 2.70
C PHE A 38 8.47 -15.20 1.32
N ARG A 39 7.56 -15.83 0.59
CA ARG A 39 7.77 -16.33 -0.77
C ARG A 39 6.74 -15.78 -1.73
N THR A 40 5.47 -15.80 -1.32
CA THR A 40 4.34 -15.35 -2.13
C THR A 40 3.28 -14.68 -1.27
N LEU A 41 2.47 -13.83 -1.90
CA LEU A 41 1.25 -13.26 -1.36
C LEU A 41 0.14 -13.36 -2.41
N THR A 42 -1.05 -13.72 -1.97
CA THR A 42 -2.30 -13.49 -2.70
C THR A 42 -3.27 -12.76 -1.79
N ALA A 43 -3.98 -11.79 -2.35
CA ALA A 43 -5.04 -11.09 -1.62
C ALA A 43 -6.09 -10.56 -2.60
N ASP A 44 -7.31 -10.38 -2.10
CA ASP A 44 -8.25 -9.47 -2.73
C ASP A 44 -7.81 -8.05 -2.39
N ILE A 45 -8.00 -7.10 -3.31
CA ILE A 45 -7.63 -5.71 -3.10
C ILE A 45 -8.79 -4.77 -3.34
N GLU A 46 -8.84 -3.74 -2.51
CA GLU A 46 -9.55 -2.51 -2.79
C GLU A 46 -8.51 -1.39 -2.92
N HIS A 47 -8.50 -0.75 -4.08
CA HIS A 47 -7.70 0.44 -4.35
C HIS A 47 -8.62 1.64 -4.36
N ILE A 48 -8.48 2.51 -3.37
CA ILE A 48 -9.29 3.69 -3.18
C ILE A 48 -8.44 4.92 -3.49
N LYS A 49 -8.93 5.79 -4.38
CA LYS A 49 -8.32 7.08 -4.65
C LYS A 49 -9.28 8.20 -4.23
N TYR A 50 -8.81 9.09 -3.37
CA TYR A 50 -9.51 10.31 -2.96
C TYR A 50 -8.90 11.51 -3.66
N THR A 51 -9.75 12.36 -4.27
CA THR A 51 -9.37 13.61 -4.91
C THR A 51 -9.96 14.78 -4.13
N ALA A 52 -9.11 15.51 -3.42
CA ALA A 52 -9.52 16.51 -2.42
C ALA A 52 -10.25 17.71 -3.03
N VAL A 53 -9.83 18.18 -4.22
CA VAL A 53 -10.42 19.35 -4.90
C VAL A 53 -11.91 19.16 -5.18
N VAL A 54 -12.29 17.96 -5.61
CA VAL A 54 -13.68 17.60 -5.93
C VAL A 54 -14.36 16.82 -4.80
N LYS A 55 -13.62 16.49 -3.73
CA LYS A 55 -14.09 15.68 -2.58
C LYS A 55 -14.70 14.35 -3.03
N ASP A 56 -14.11 13.73 -4.05
CA ASP A 56 -14.62 12.52 -4.67
C ASP A 56 -13.71 11.33 -4.37
N THR A 57 -14.32 10.15 -4.35
CA THR A 57 -13.63 8.89 -4.07
C THR A 57 -13.96 7.89 -5.17
N SER A 58 -12.93 7.37 -5.82
CA SER A 58 -13.05 6.24 -6.74
C SER A 58 -12.51 4.96 -6.11
N THR A 59 -13.17 3.84 -6.37
CA THR A 59 -12.76 2.53 -5.85
C THR A 59 -12.63 1.54 -6.98
N GLU A 60 -11.49 0.86 -7.00
CA GLU A 60 -11.21 -0.29 -7.87
C GLU A 60 -11.09 -1.53 -7.00
N THR A 61 -11.61 -2.67 -7.46
CA THR A 61 -11.46 -3.95 -6.77
C THR A 61 -10.86 -4.99 -7.67
N GLY A 62 -10.14 -5.95 -7.07
CA GLY A 62 -9.47 -6.98 -7.84
C GLY A 62 -8.68 -7.94 -6.97
N HIS A 63 -7.65 -8.53 -7.57
CA HIS A 63 -6.77 -9.49 -6.90
C HIS A 63 -5.31 -9.12 -7.14
N ILE A 64 -4.47 -9.34 -6.12
CA ILE A 64 -3.03 -9.20 -6.22
C ILE A 64 -2.33 -10.54 -6.00
N PHE A 65 -1.31 -10.79 -6.80
CA PHE A 65 -0.42 -11.94 -6.70
C PHE A 65 1.01 -11.41 -6.71
N VAL A 66 1.76 -11.72 -5.66
CA VAL A 66 3.17 -11.33 -5.52
C VAL A 66 4.02 -12.57 -5.32
N ARG A 67 5.19 -12.60 -5.93
CA ARG A 67 6.21 -13.61 -5.70
C ARG A 67 7.58 -12.96 -5.53
N ARG A 68 8.37 -13.50 -4.62
CA ARG A 68 9.65 -12.91 -4.18
C ARG A 68 10.67 -12.71 -5.32
N ASP A 69 10.59 -13.49 -6.42
CA ASP A 69 11.43 -13.37 -7.61
C ASP A 69 11.02 -12.21 -8.54
N GLU A 70 10.54 -11.11 -7.96
CA GLU A 70 10.20 -9.86 -8.66
C GLU A 70 9.04 -10.01 -9.64
N LYS A 71 8.13 -10.90 -9.33
CA LYS A 71 6.91 -11.09 -10.10
C LYS A 71 5.70 -10.58 -9.32
N MET A 72 4.91 -9.79 -9.98
CA MET A 72 3.65 -9.27 -9.45
C MET A 72 2.61 -9.23 -10.56
N ARG A 73 1.38 -9.60 -10.21
CA ARG A 73 0.21 -9.41 -11.05
C ARG A 73 -0.91 -8.83 -10.23
N ILE A 74 -1.49 -7.74 -10.72
CA ILE A 74 -2.73 -7.17 -10.20
C ILE A 74 -3.79 -7.29 -11.29
N GLU A 75 -4.90 -7.90 -10.94
CA GLU A 75 -6.07 -8.05 -11.81
C GLU A 75 -7.19 -7.18 -11.27
N ILE A 76 -7.40 -6.01 -11.86
CA ILE A 76 -8.53 -5.15 -11.54
C ILE A 76 -9.77 -5.72 -12.23
N ALA A 77 -10.81 -5.97 -11.43
CA ALA A 77 -12.08 -6.54 -11.88
C ALA A 77 -13.17 -5.47 -12.06
N LYS A 78 -13.12 -4.41 -11.25
CA LYS A 78 -14.11 -3.33 -11.27
C LYS A 78 -13.43 -1.98 -11.03
N PRO A 79 -13.96 -0.86 -11.57
CA PRO A 79 -15.08 -0.79 -12.50
C PRO A 79 -14.71 -1.28 -13.91
N ASP A 80 -13.48 -1.06 -14.37
CA ASP A 80 -12.97 -1.43 -15.68
C ASP A 80 -11.85 -2.47 -15.53
N LEU A 81 -11.96 -3.56 -16.29
CA LEU A 81 -10.94 -4.62 -16.30
C LEU A 81 -9.57 -4.05 -16.70
N ARG A 82 -8.56 -4.38 -15.90
CA ARG A 82 -7.17 -4.02 -16.19
C ARG A 82 -6.22 -5.04 -15.55
N THR A 83 -5.15 -5.36 -16.24
CA THR A 83 -4.10 -6.20 -15.69
C THR A 83 -2.80 -5.41 -15.60
N ILE A 84 -2.19 -5.38 -14.43
CA ILE A 84 -0.85 -4.85 -14.20
C ILE A 84 0.04 -6.05 -13.95
N LEU A 85 1.05 -6.24 -14.80
CA LEU A 85 1.97 -7.36 -14.70
C LEU A 85 3.41 -6.84 -14.62
N ARG A 86 4.11 -7.25 -13.57
CA ARG A 86 5.55 -7.03 -13.44
C ARG A 86 6.31 -8.34 -13.58
N THR A 87 7.35 -8.32 -14.39
CA THR A 87 8.31 -9.43 -14.53
C THR A 87 9.71 -8.83 -14.62
N GLY A 88 10.49 -8.94 -13.55
CA GLY A 88 11.81 -8.27 -13.45
C GLY A 88 11.69 -6.76 -13.63
N ASP A 89 12.40 -6.23 -14.61
CA ASP A 89 12.47 -4.78 -14.90
C ASP A 89 11.34 -4.29 -15.83
N SER A 90 10.44 -5.16 -16.28
CA SER A 90 9.33 -4.76 -17.13
C SER A 90 8.02 -4.70 -16.36
N LEU A 91 7.28 -3.61 -16.55
CA LEU A 91 5.92 -3.41 -16.06
C LEU A 91 4.98 -3.24 -17.25
N PHE A 92 3.93 -4.03 -17.29
CA PHE A 92 2.89 -4.00 -18.33
C PHE A 92 1.57 -3.57 -17.71
N VAL A 93 0.86 -2.66 -18.38
CA VAL A 93 -0.51 -2.29 -18.03
C VAL A 93 -1.39 -2.61 -19.23
N TYR A 94 -2.16 -3.69 -19.10
CA TYR A 94 -3.08 -4.14 -20.16
C TYR A 94 -4.49 -3.66 -19.86
N ASN A 95 -5.09 -2.97 -20.83
CA ASN A 95 -6.49 -2.55 -20.82
C ASN A 95 -7.24 -3.30 -21.95
N PRO A 96 -8.07 -4.29 -21.61
CA PRO A 96 -8.80 -5.09 -22.60
C PRO A 96 -9.88 -4.28 -23.34
N LYS A 97 -10.47 -3.24 -22.72
CA LYS A 97 -11.53 -2.42 -23.31
C LYS A 97 -11.09 -1.70 -24.59
N ILE A 98 -9.82 -1.31 -24.64
CA ILE A 98 -9.21 -0.66 -25.81
C ILE A 98 -8.16 -1.54 -26.49
N ASN A 99 -8.06 -2.81 -26.08
CA ASN A 99 -7.08 -3.80 -26.56
C ASN A 99 -5.66 -3.24 -26.66
N ARG A 100 -5.19 -2.61 -25.58
CA ARG A 100 -3.89 -1.91 -25.52
C ARG A 100 -3.08 -2.38 -24.31
N VAL A 101 -1.78 -2.58 -24.52
CA VAL A 101 -0.80 -2.76 -23.46
C VAL A 101 0.23 -1.65 -23.49
N GLU A 102 0.48 -1.06 -22.35
CA GLU A 102 1.57 -0.13 -22.11
C GLU A 102 2.71 -0.87 -21.43
N GLU A 103 3.91 -0.72 -21.97
CA GLU A 103 5.13 -1.37 -21.46
C GLU A 103 6.07 -0.29 -20.93
N PHE A 104 6.38 -0.37 -19.63
CA PHE A 104 7.31 0.52 -18.95
C PHE A 104 8.57 -0.26 -18.61
N ASP A 105 9.72 0.29 -18.98
CA ASP A 105 11.02 -0.17 -18.48
C ASP A 105 11.26 0.48 -17.10
N LEU A 106 11.31 -0.34 -16.07
CA LEU A 106 11.54 0.14 -14.72
C LEU A 106 12.99 0.58 -14.52
N GLY A 107 13.95 -0.07 -15.18
CA GLY A 107 15.36 0.32 -15.21
C GLY A 107 15.86 0.94 -13.89
N LYS A 108 16.26 2.21 -13.94
CA LYS A 108 16.71 2.98 -12.77
C LYS A 108 15.60 3.26 -11.73
N ASN A 109 14.33 3.19 -12.14
CA ASN A 109 13.16 3.44 -11.28
C ASN A 109 12.65 2.16 -10.59
N ARG A 110 13.30 1.03 -10.80
CA ARG A 110 12.95 -0.25 -10.19
C ARG A 110 12.81 -0.17 -8.67
N SER A 111 13.79 0.47 -8.02
CA SER A 111 13.77 0.64 -6.57
C SER A 111 12.55 1.43 -6.08
N MET A 112 12.07 2.38 -6.88
CA MET A 112 10.87 3.15 -6.54
C MET A 112 9.63 2.27 -6.57
N VAL A 113 9.43 1.46 -7.61
CA VAL A 113 8.29 0.54 -7.70
C VAL A 113 8.32 -0.49 -6.56
N ASP A 114 9.51 -1.03 -6.24
CA ASP A 114 9.69 -1.96 -5.13
C ASP A 114 9.34 -1.34 -3.78
N GLN A 115 9.70 -0.08 -3.59
CA GLN A 115 9.40 0.66 -2.36
C GLN A 115 7.89 0.93 -2.18
N TYR A 116 7.13 1.08 -3.25
CA TYR A 116 5.69 1.34 -3.15
C TYR A 116 4.87 0.05 -3.11
N VAL A 117 5.09 -0.84 -4.06
CA VAL A 117 4.23 -2.01 -4.27
C VAL A 117 4.55 -3.14 -3.30
N LEU A 118 5.83 -3.32 -2.96
CA LEU A 118 6.28 -4.41 -2.09
C LEU A 118 6.58 -3.94 -0.66
N LEU A 119 6.30 -2.67 -0.35
CA LEU A 119 6.56 -2.11 0.97
C LEU A 119 5.85 -2.94 2.05
N GLY A 120 6.64 -3.51 2.97
CA GLY A 120 6.13 -4.37 4.03
C GLY A 120 5.89 -5.83 3.64
N PHE A 121 5.88 -6.17 2.34
CA PHE A 121 5.75 -7.55 1.88
C PHE A 121 7.13 -8.15 1.59
N GLY A 122 7.75 -8.73 2.62
CA GLY A 122 9.09 -9.28 2.51
C GLY A 122 10.22 -8.26 2.47
N THR A 123 9.91 -6.97 2.67
CA THR A 123 10.90 -5.90 2.75
C THR A 123 11.61 -5.95 4.11
N LYS A 124 12.94 -5.95 4.09
CA LYS A 124 13.74 -5.90 5.32
C LYS A 124 13.65 -4.52 5.99
N SER A 125 13.64 -4.49 7.30
CA SER A 125 13.60 -3.27 8.12
C SER A 125 14.73 -2.28 7.79
N ASP A 126 15.94 -2.77 7.50
CA ASP A 126 17.06 -1.93 7.09
C ASP A 126 16.76 -1.13 5.83
N ASN A 127 16.07 -1.72 4.84
CA ASN A 127 15.66 -1.03 3.62
C ASN A 127 14.58 0.02 3.92
N ILE A 128 13.65 -0.30 4.83
CA ILE A 128 12.64 0.66 5.28
C ILE A 128 13.34 1.84 5.95
N ARG A 129 14.21 1.60 6.93
CA ARG A 129 14.97 2.64 7.65
C ARG A 129 15.88 3.45 6.73
N LYS A 130 16.46 2.83 5.72
CA LYS A 130 17.30 3.54 4.73
C LYS A 130 16.49 4.56 3.94
N SER A 131 15.27 4.21 3.58
CA SER A 131 14.43 5.03 2.68
C SER A 131 13.47 5.96 3.41
N TYR A 132 13.09 5.65 4.65
CA TYR A 132 12.06 6.36 5.40
C TYR A 132 12.50 6.73 6.83
N LEU A 133 11.97 7.83 7.33
CA LEU A 133 11.82 8.05 8.76
C LEU A 133 10.56 7.30 9.19
N VAL A 134 10.67 6.52 10.27
CA VAL A 134 9.60 5.65 10.75
C VAL A 134 9.12 6.12 12.10
N SER A 135 7.81 6.25 12.28
CA SER A 135 7.19 6.51 13.58
C SER A 135 6.00 5.57 13.80
N VAL A 136 5.68 5.30 15.06
CA VAL A 136 4.47 4.57 15.46
C VAL A 136 3.38 5.58 15.69
N VAL A 137 2.25 5.44 15.00
CA VAL A 137 1.08 6.31 15.18
C VAL A 137 0.20 5.80 16.31
N GLY A 138 0.00 4.49 16.40
CA GLY A 138 -0.84 3.86 17.43
C GLY A 138 -1.22 2.44 17.06
N GLU A 139 -2.22 1.95 17.74
CA GLU A 139 -2.85 0.65 17.49
C GLU A 139 -4.30 0.89 17.09
N GLU A 140 -4.78 0.16 16.09
CA GLU A 140 -6.16 0.25 15.60
C GLU A 140 -6.69 -1.16 15.31
N GLU A 141 -7.99 -1.34 15.39
CA GLU A 141 -8.67 -2.54 14.88
C GLU A 141 -9.15 -2.26 13.46
N LEU A 142 -8.73 -3.10 12.51
CA LEU A 142 -9.15 -3.05 11.10
C LEU A 142 -9.59 -4.45 10.68
N ASP A 143 -10.84 -4.60 10.21
CA ASP A 143 -11.43 -5.90 9.80
C ASP A 143 -11.29 -6.99 10.87
N HIS A 144 -11.59 -6.64 12.13
CA HIS A 144 -11.45 -7.53 13.30
C HIS A 144 -10.01 -8.01 13.56
N LYS A 145 -9.01 -7.35 12.98
CA LYS A 145 -7.59 -7.59 13.24
C LYS A 145 -7.00 -6.48 14.08
N LYS A 146 -6.24 -6.86 15.09
CA LYS A 146 -5.41 -5.89 15.82
C LYS A 146 -4.26 -5.48 14.92
N THR A 147 -4.11 -4.20 14.71
CA THR A 147 -3.06 -3.64 13.86
C THR A 147 -2.25 -2.59 14.61
N VAL A 148 -0.97 -2.54 14.31
CA VAL A 148 -0.12 -1.42 14.65
C VAL A 148 0.06 -0.53 13.44
N VAL A 149 -0.07 0.79 13.63
CA VAL A 149 0.01 1.76 12.55
C VAL A 149 1.37 2.43 12.54
N LEU A 150 2.12 2.23 11.45
CA LEU A 150 3.36 2.93 11.18
C LEU A 150 3.11 4.11 10.24
N GLU A 151 3.78 5.23 10.50
CA GLU A 151 3.91 6.33 9.54
C GLU A 151 5.35 6.38 9.03
N LEU A 152 5.48 6.44 7.71
CA LEU A 152 6.73 6.41 6.97
C LEU A 152 6.87 7.72 6.19
N THR A 153 7.86 8.55 6.53
CA THR A 153 8.17 9.78 5.77
C THR A 153 9.37 9.52 4.88
N PRO A 154 9.23 9.66 3.54
CA PRO A 154 10.34 9.43 2.63
C PRO A 154 11.52 10.37 2.90
N LYS A 155 12.74 9.85 2.89
CA LYS A 155 13.98 10.65 3.06
C LYS A 155 14.41 11.35 1.77
N SER A 156 14.06 10.77 0.61
CA SER A 156 14.37 11.34 -0.71
C SER A 156 13.41 12.46 -1.08
N ASP A 157 13.95 13.62 -1.48
CA ASP A 157 13.14 14.75 -1.96
C ASP A 157 12.36 14.39 -3.22
N GLN A 158 12.97 13.61 -4.12
CA GLN A 158 12.32 13.13 -5.34
C GLN A 158 11.02 12.37 -5.03
N ILE A 159 11.03 11.55 -3.97
CA ILE A 159 9.86 10.81 -3.53
C ILE A 159 8.88 11.72 -2.79
N ARG A 160 9.38 12.60 -1.90
CA ARG A 160 8.51 13.53 -1.14
C ARG A 160 7.76 14.51 -2.02
N ASN A 161 8.30 14.87 -3.18
CA ASN A 161 7.61 15.70 -4.17
C ASN A 161 6.37 15.03 -4.77
N GLN A 162 6.20 13.73 -4.59
CA GLN A 162 5.05 12.94 -5.04
C GLN A 162 4.23 12.42 -3.85
N ILE A 163 4.90 11.78 -2.88
CA ILE A 163 4.29 11.17 -1.69
C ILE A 163 4.95 11.74 -0.45
N ILE A 164 4.19 12.51 0.33
CA ILE A 164 4.71 13.16 1.54
C ILE A 164 4.84 12.20 2.71
N LYS A 165 3.96 11.21 2.79
CA LYS A 165 3.98 10.16 3.81
C LYS A 165 3.17 8.94 3.41
N ILE A 166 3.45 7.82 4.07
CA ILE A 166 2.73 6.57 3.91
C ILE A 166 2.32 6.12 5.31
N GLN A 167 1.04 5.76 5.50
CA GLN A 167 0.59 5.07 6.69
C GLN A 167 0.36 3.60 6.36
N MET A 168 0.80 2.73 7.26
CA MET A 168 0.79 1.29 7.05
C MET A 168 0.22 0.59 8.28
N TRP A 169 -0.91 -0.09 8.12
CA TRP A 169 -1.56 -0.92 9.14
C TRP A 169 -0.99 -2.33 9.04
N ILE A 170 -0.27 -2.74 10.05
CA ILE A 170 0.38 -4.05 10.15
C ILE A 170 -0.45 -4.93 11.08
N ASP A 171 -0.93 -6.05 10.59
CA ASP A 171 -1.61 -7.07 11.39
C ASP A 171 -0.64 -7.71 12.38
N GLU A 172 -0.93 -7.66 13.67
CA GLU A 172 -0.07 -8.19 14.73
C GLU A 172 0.05 -9.72 14.73
N ALA A 173 -0.84 -10.43 14.04
CA ALA A 173 -0.76 -11.88 13.92
C ALA A 173 0.17 -12.34 12.79
N SER A 174 0.09 -11.72 11.61
CA SER A 174 0.86 -12.10 10.42
C SER A 174 2.11 -11.26 10.19
N TRP A 175 2.17 -10.06 10.78
CA TRP A 175 3.19 -9.04 10.57
C TRP A 175 3.31 -8.62 9.10
N LEU A 176 2.18 -8.64 8.40
CA LEU A 176 2.03 -8.15 7.04
C LEU A 176 1.11 -6.92 7.02
N PRO A 177 1.30 -6.01 6.07
CA PRO A 177 0.35 -4.94 5.84
C PRO A 177 -1.03 -5.48 5.48
N VAL A 178 -2.07 -4.96 6.12
CA VAL A 178 -3.47 -5.15 5.74
C VAL A 178 -4.03 -3.92 5.05
N GLN A 179 -3.39 -2.77 5.25
CA GLN A 179 -3.72 -1.53 4.57
C GLN A 179 -2.50 -0.64 4.45
N GLN A 180 -2.43 0.09 3.34
CA GLN A 180 -1.43 1.12 3.09
C GLN A 180 -2.09 2.35 2.49
N LYS A 181 -1.82 3.53 3.04
CA LYS A 181 -2.34 4.80 2.59
C LYS A 181 -1.20 5.74 2.24
N PHE A 182 -1.22 6.23 1.02
CA PHE A 182 -0.20 7.10 0.43
C PHE A 182 -0.76 8.50 0.29
N PHE A 183 -0.16 9.48 0.92
CA PHE A 183 -0.59 10.87 0.88
C PHE A 183 0.22 11.61 -0.19
N GLU A 184 -0.47 12.13 -1.21
CA GLU A 184 0.14 12.86 -2.31
C GLU A 184 0.59 14.26 -1.89
N ALA A 185 1.63 14.79 -2.53
CA ALA A 185 2.15 16.11 -2.22
C ALA A 185 1.23 17.22 -2.77
N GLY A 186 1.00 18.25 -1.96
CA GLY A 186 0.42 19.52 -2.40
C GLY A 186 -1.10 19.56 -2.57
N SER A 187 -1.77 18.44 -2.83
CA SER A 187 -3.20 18.42 -3.19
C SER A 187 -4.14 18.07 -2.04
N GLY A 188 -3.64 17.35 -1.02
CA GLY A 188 -4.48 16.67 -0.03
C GLY A 188 -5.11 15.37 -0.54
N ASP A 189 -4.74 14.97 -1.75
CA ASP A 189 -5.14 13.71 -2.36
C ASP A 189 -4.44 12.56 -1.66
N TYR A 190 -5.05 11.39 -1.72
CA TYR A 190 -4.41 10.16 -1.28
C TYR A 190 -4.93 8.97 -2.07
N PHE A 191 -4.16 7.90 -2.09
CA PHE A 191 -4.65 6.60 -2.48
C PHE A 191 -4.34 5.56 -1.40
N LEU A 192 -5.16 4.52 -1.37
CA LEU A 192 -5.13 3.49 -0.34
C LEU A 192 -5.26 2.13 -1.01
N PHE A 193 -4.44 1.19 -0.57
CA PHE A 193 -4.61 -0.24 -0.85
C PHE A 193 -5.05 -0.94 0.43
N HIS A 194 -6.16 -1.64 0.34
CA HIS A 194 -6.66 -2.52 1.39
C HIS A 194 -6.56 -3.97 0.91
N TYR A 195 -5.96 -4.83 1.72
CA TYR A 195 -5.65 -6.23 1.40
C TYR A 195 -6.56 -7.15 2.21
N ILE A 196 -7.54 -7.74 1.52
CA ILE A 196 -8.55 -8.60 2.11
C ILE A 196 -8.18 -10.05 1.82
N ASN A 197 -8.45 -10.98 2.75
CA ASN A 197 -8.16 -12.40 2.57
C ASN A 197 -6.69 -12.68 2.19
N ALA A 198 -5.76 -11.91 2.72
CA ALA A 198 -4.34 -12.07 2.42
C ALA A 198 -3.80 -13.42 2.87
N MET A 199 -3.21 -14.18 1.96
CA MET A 199 -2.62 -15.49 2.19
C MET A 199 -1.16 -15.49 1.77
N LYS A 200 -0.28 -15.85 2.72
CA LYS A 200 1.18 -15.94 2.53
C LYS A 200 1.58 -17.36 2.12
N ASN A 201 2.56 -17.45 1.24
CA ASN A 201 3.28 -18.69 0.90
C ASN A 201 2.44 -19.76 0.16
N LEU A 202 1.33 -19.38 -0.45
CA LEU A 202 0.64 -20.27 -1.38
C LEU A 202 1.49 -20.49 -2.65
N LYS A 203 1.42 -21.71 -3.19
CA LYS A 203 2.11 -22.02 -4.45
C LYS A 203 1.46 -21.29 -5.62
N ILE A 204 2.19 -20.35 -6.24
CA ILE A 204 1.77 -19.63 -7.45
C ILE A 204 2.66 -20.09 -8.61
N GLY A 205 2.04 -20.72 -9.60
CA GLY A 205 2.76 -21.21 -10.80
C GLY A 205 3.20 -20.08 -11.74
N ASP A 206 4.22 -20.32 -12.56
CA ASP A 206 4.75 -19.34 -13.52
C ASP A 206 3.70 -18.85 -14.54
N GLY A 207 2.70 -19.67 -14.82
CA GLY A 207 1.60 -19.30 -15.73
C GLY A 207 0.87 -18.03 -15.31
N LYS A 208 0.75 -17.80 -13.99
CA LYS A 208 0.09 -16.58 -13.44
C LYS A 208 0.82 -15.29 -13.81
N PHE A 209 2.12 -15.36 -14.06
CA PHE A 209 2.95 -14.20 -14.35
C PHE A 209 3.35 -14.11 -15.83
N LYS A 210 2.60 -14.80 -16.71
CA LYS A 210 2.77 -14.68 -18.17
C LYS A 210 1.86 -13.60 -18.73
N GLN A 211 2.29 -13.02 -19.85
CA GLN A 211 1.46 -12.16 -20.67
C GLN A 211 0.38 -13.02 -21.34
N ASP A 212 -0.88 -12.79 -21.00
CA ASP A 212 -2.03 -13.57 -21.45
C ASP A 212 -3.02 -12.78 -22.33
N TRP A 213 -2.60 -11.61 -22.79
CA TRP A 213 -3.39 -10.79 -23.70
C TRP A 213 -3.26 -11.24 -25.16
N PRO A 214 -4.23 -10.88 -26.05
CA PRO A 214 -4.24 -11.28 -27.46
C PRO A 214 -2.96 -10.85 -28.20
N LYS A 215 -2.53 -11.65 -29.17
CA LYS A 215 -1.40 -11.29 -30.05
C LYS A 215 -1.65 -10.00 -30.85
N SER A 216 -2.90 -9.67 -31.12
CA SER A 216 -3.34 -8.46 -31.83
C SER A 216 -3.39 -7.20 -30.94
N VAL A 217 -2.91 -7.27 -29.69
CA VAL A 217 -2.90 -6.12 -28.78
C VAL A 217 -2.01 -5.00 -29.32
N SER A 218 -2.51 -3.77 -29.26
CA SER A 218 -1.70 -2.58 -29.54
C SER A 218 -0.68 -2.39 -28.40
N ARG A 219 0.61 -2.33 -28.74
CA ARG A 219 1.71 -2.13 -27.76
C ARG A 219 2.23 -0.71 -27.86
N VAL A 220 2.34 -0.06 -26.71
CA VAL A 220 2.87 1.29 -26.59
C VAL A 220 3.95 1.28 -25.53
N LYS A 221 5.07 1.94 -25.82
CA LYS A 221 6.11 2.27 -24.84
C LYS A 221 5.99 3.76 -24.54
N PRO A 222 5.33 4.14 -23.43
CA PRO A 222 5.30 5.54 -23.04
C PRO A 222 6.74 6.03 -22.82
N HIS A 223 7.06 7.21 -23.32
CA HIS A 223 8.35 7.83 -23.03
C HIS A 223 8.37 8.18 -21.53
N ALA A 224 9.44 7.79 -20.83
CA ALA A 224 9.70 8.14 -19.44
C ALA A 224 10.08 9.61 -19.31
#